data_c15dba09a6be861b9641a31a9c44fe2a
#
_entry.id   c15dba09a6be861b9641a31a9c44fe2a
#
_cell.length_a   1.000
_cell.length_b   1.000
_cell.length_c   1.000
_cell.angle_alpha   90.00
_cell.angle_beta   90.00
_cell.angle_gamma   90.00
#
_symmetry.space_group_name_H-M   'P 1'
#
loop_
_entity.id
_entity.type
_entity.pdbx_description
1 polymer ?
#
loop_
_entity_poly.entity_id
_entity_poly.type
_entity_poly.pdbx_seq_one_letter_code
_entity_poly.pdbx_strand_id
1 'polypeptide(L)'
;MNNLVIIGNNIGTVSLKKTTLINVLKGRLDSWNNNVTVKIVLPSQKNESAALTAKVFYGTTVKGMQKFWLSLVFQGRANPPIFLDTDEEIIIFVQKNPGSIGVIHEGVDYPKSLKINIIN
;
A
#
# COMPACT_ATOMS: atom_id res chain seq x y z
N MET A 1 -8.52 10.75 -2.65
CA MET A 1 -7.13 10.30 -2.82
C MET A 1 -6.42 11.07 -3.90
N ASN A 2 -6.53 12.37 -3.80
CA ASN A 2 -5.87 13.25 -4.76
C ASN A 2 -4.36 13.03 -4.71
N ASN A 3 -3.73 12.97 -5.88
CA ASN A 3 -2.28 12.85 -6.05
C ASN A 3 -1.67 11.50 -5.68
N LEU A 4 -2.47 10.52 -5.30
CA LEU A 4 -1.99 9.17 -5.04
C LEU A 4 -2.66 8.17 -5.96
N VAL A 5 -1.91 7.13 -6.35
CA VAL A 5 -2.39 6.03 -7.19
C VAL A 5 -2.13 4.73 -6.43
N ILE A 6 -3.09 3.83 -6.47
CA ILE A 6 -2.95 2.49 -5.88
C ILE A 6 -2.64 1.52 -6.99
N ILE A 7 -1.59 0.74 -6.78
CA ILE A 7 -1.18 -0.32 -7.70
C ILE A 7 -1.19 -1.65 -6.97
N GLY A 8 -1.47 -2.73 -7.69
CA GLY A 8 -1.52 -4.07 -7.12
C GLY A 8 -1.23 -5.13 -8.15
N ASN A 9 -0.85 -6.30 -7.69
CA ASN A 9 -0.52 -7.43 -8.53
C ASN A 9 -1.23 -8.67 -8.01
N ASN A 10 -2.11 -9.24 -8.84
CA ASN A 10 -2.82 -10.49 -8.54
C ASN A 10 -3.51 -10.46 -7.18
N ILE A 11 -4.26 -9.40 -6.92
CA ILE A 11 -4.99 -9.24 -5.66
C ILE A 11 -6.44 -9.76 -5.76
N GLY A 12 -6.78 -10.41 -6.86
CA GLY A 12 -8.10 -11.03 -7.06
C GLY A 12 -9.18 -10.07 -7.57
N THR A 13 -8.84 -8.81 -7.77
CA THR A 13 -9.76 -7.80 -8.29
C THR A 13 -8.98 -6.63 -8.87
N VAL A 14 -9.63 -5.82 -9.70
CA VAL A 14 -9.07 -4.57 -10.23
C VAL A 14 -9.73 -3.34 -9.58
N SER A 15 -10.65 -3.57 -8.65
CA SER A 15 -11.37 -2.48 -7.97
C SER A 15 -11.53 -2.79 -6.49
N LEU A 16 -11.32 -1.80 -5.64
CA LEU A 16 -11.53 -1.91 -4.20
C LEU A 16 -12.35 -0.73 -3.72
N LYS A 17 -13.19 -0.97 -2.72
CA LYS A 17 -13.82 0.12 -1.98
C LYS A 17 -12.75 0.83 -1.14
N LYS A 18 -12.91 2.12 -0.97
CA LYS A 18 -11.98 2.91 -0.15
C LYS A 18 -11.84 2.35 1.26
N THR A 19 -12.95 1.93 1.87
CA THR A 19 -12.93 1.33 3.21
C THR A 19 -12.14 0.04 3.24
N THR A 20 -12.26 -0.80 2.20
CA THR A 20 -11.48 -2.03 2.09
C THR A 20 -10.00 -1.73 1.93
N LEU A 21 -9.66 -0.76 1.09
CA LEU A 21 -8.27 -0.34 0.89
C LEU A 21 -7.64 0.11 2.21
N ILE A 22 -8.33 0.95 2.97
CA ILE A 22 -7.84 1.44 4.26
C ILE A 22 -7.62 0.27 5.22
N ASN A 23 -8.55 -0.68 5.28
CA ASN A 23 -8.41 -1.85 6.14
C ASN A 23 -7.20 -2.70 5.73
N VAL A 24 -6.99 -2.90 4.43
CA VAL A 24 -5.83 -3.64 3.93
C VAL A 24 -4.54 -2.93 4.33
N LEU A 25 -4.46 -1.62 4.09
CA LEU A 25 -3.26 -0.85 4.39
C LEU A 25 -2.99 -0.75 5.90
N LYS A 26 -3.99 -0.99 6.74
CA LYS A 26 -3.83 -1.05 8.19
C LYS A 26 -3.57 -2.46 8.73
N GLY A 27 -3.32 -3.42 7.85
CA GLY A 27 -2.93 -4.77 8.25
C GLY A 27 -4.06 -5.66 8.72
N ARG A 28 -5.30 -5.35 8.35
CA ARG A 28 -6.49 -6.10 8.80
C ARG A 28 -6.88 -7.25 7.89
N LEU A 29 -6.12 -7.49 6.81
CA LEU A 29 -6.38 -8.57 5.87
C LEU A 29 -5.08 -9.29 5.59
N ASP A 30 -5.05 -10.61 5.82
CA ASP A 30 -3.83 -11.43 5.62
C ASP A 30 -3.74 -12.02 4.23
N SER A 31 -4.87 -12.28 3.58
CA SER A 31 -4.90 -12.83 2.23
C SER A 31 -6.07 -12.27 1.45
N TRP A 32 -5.87 -12.21 0.14
CA TRP A 32 -6.92 -11.79 -0.80
C TRP A 32 -7.92 -12.92 -1.04
N ASN A 33 -9.03 -12.62 -1.72
CA ASN A 33 -10.05 -13.62 -2.04
C ASN A 33 -9.53 -14.79 -2.88
N ASN A 34 -8.43 -14.58 -3.59
CA ASN A 34 -7.78 -15.62 -4.40
C ASN A 34 -6.76 -16.45 -3.59
N ASN A 35 -6.74 -16.30 -2.28
CA ASN A 35 -5.84 -17.00 -1.35
C ASN A 35 -4.37 -16.61 -1.48
N VAL A 36 -4.06 -15.53 -2.19
CA VAL A 36 -2.69 -15.00 -2.24
C VAL A 36 -2.46 -14.11 -1.04
N THR A 37 -1.30 -14.26 -0.39
CA THR A 37 -0.95 -13.47 0.79
C THR A 37 -0.85 -11.98 0.45
N VAL A 38 -1.41 -11.13 1.30
CA VAL A 38 -1.30 -9.68 1.17
C VAL A 38 0.10 -9.24 1.51
N LYS A 39 0.73 -8.46 0.61
CA LYS A 39 2.02 -7.82 0.84
C LYS A 39 1.85 -6.32 0.64
N ILE A 40 2.10 -5.54 1.69
CA ILE A 40 1.90 -4.10 1.66
C ILE A 40 3.22 -3.40 1.40
N VAL A 41 3.21 -2.47 0.44
CA VAL A 41 4.39 -1.69 0.07
C VAL A 41 4.07 -0.23 0.25
N LEU A 42 4.81 0.44 1.12
CA LEU A 42 4.56 1.82 1.49
C LEU A 42 5.78 2.70 1.17
N PRO A 43 5.55 3.98 0.89
CA PRO A 43 6.67 4.90 0.73
C PRO A 43 7.38 5.12 2.07
N SER A 44 8.71 5.05 2.04
CA SER A 44 9.54 5.33 3.21
C SER A 44 9.56 6.84 3.48
N GLN A 45 10.15 7.24 4.63
CA GLN A 45 10.28 8.65 4.97
C GLN A 45 11.08 9.46 3.94
N LYS A 46 11.89 8.82 3.12
CA LYS A 46 12.65 9.47 2.04
C LYS A 46 11.85 9.66 0.77
N ASN A 47 10.68 9.05 0.68
CA ASN A 47 9.82 9.12 -0.50
C ASN A 47 8.89 10.33 -0.39
N GLU A 48 8.77 11.11 -1.45
CA GLU A 48 7.91 12.29 -1.48
C GLU A 48 6.45 11.97 -1.21
N SER A 49 6.00 10.75 -1.51
CA SER A 49 4.63 10.31 -1.30
C SER A 49 4.32 9.96 0.15
N ALA A 50 5.32 9.86 1.03
CA ALA A 50 5.13 9.33 2.37
C ALA A 50 4.19 10.19 3.22
N ALA A 51 4.37 11.51 3.21
CA ALA A 51 3.56 12.40 4.03
C ALA A 51 2.08 12.33 3.66
N LEU A 52 1.77 12.35 2.36
CA LEU A 52 0.39 12.28 1.89
C LEU A 52 -0.22 10.91 2.16
N THR A 53 0.55 9.84 1.95
CA THR A 53 0.11 8.47 2.26
C THR A 53 -0.25 8.33 3.74
N ALA A 54 0.60 8.82 4.63
CA ALA A 54 0.34 8.78 6.07
C ALA A 54 -0.91 9.56 6.43
N LYS A 55 -1.09 10.74 5.85
CA LYS A 55 -2.26 11.57 6.11
C LYS A 55 -3.55 10.93 5.61
N VAL A 56 -3.55 10.46 4.36
CA VAL A 56 -4.77 9.96 3.72
C VAL A 56 -5.22 8.63 4.31
N PHE A 57 -4.29 7.69 4.53
CA PHE A 57 -4.66 6.33 4.93
C PHE A 57 -4.53 6.05 6.42
N TYR A 58 -3.71 6.82 7.12
CA TYR A 58 -3.45 6.59 8.55
C TYR A 58 -3.86 7.77 9.43
N GLY A 59 -4.21 8.91 8.82
CA GLY A 59 -4.66 10.08 9.56
C GLY A 59 -3.58 10.69 10.44
N THR A 60 -2.32 10.54 10.08
CA THR A 60 -1.20 10.96 10.92
C THR A 60 0.02 11.35 10.09
N THR A 61 1.16 11.53 10.74
CA THR A 61 2.44 11.85 10.10
C THR A 61 3.15 10.57 9.66
N VAL A 62 4.26 10.72 8.91
CA VAL A 62 5.10 9.58 8.52
C VAL A 62 5.58 8.82 9.75
N LYS A 63 6.02 9.52 10.80
CA LYS A 63 6.42 8.87 12.06
C LYS A 63 5.26 8.13 12.71
N GLY A 64 4.07 8.71 12.67
CA GLY A 64 2.86 8.06 13.20
C GLY A 64 2.52 6.78 12.45
N MET A 65 2.64 6.79 11.13
CA MET A 65 2.43 5.62 10.30
C MET A 65 3.45 4.52 10.64
N GLN A 66 4.72 4.89 10.80
CA GLN A 66 5.76 3.93 11.18
C GLN A 66 5.52 3.34 12.57
N LYS A 67 5.10 4.17 13.52
CA LYS A 67 4.77 3.71 14.89
C LYS A 67 3.57 2.78 14.89
N PHE A 68 2.55 3.07 14.08
CA PHE A 68 1.38 2.21 13.92
C PHE A 68 1.82 0.79 13.52
N TRP A 69 2.66 0.68 12.49
CA TRP A 69 3.13 -0.61 11.99
C TRP A 69 4.05 -1.30 12.99
N LEU A 70 4.95 -0.56 13.62
CA LEU A 70 5.84 -1.12 14.62
C LEU A 70 5.05 -1.75 15.77
N SER A 71 3.99 -1.08 16.22
CA SER A 71 3.12 -1.58 17.28
C SER A 71 2.43 -2.88 16.88
N LEU A 72 1.87 -2.95 15.67
CA LEU A 72 1.20 -4.16 15.19
C LEU A 72 2.15 -5.35 15.07
N VAL A 73 3.31 -5.11 14.50
CA VAL A 73 4.33 -6.15 14.32
C VAL A 73 4.82 -6.65 15.67
N PHE A 74 5.05 -5.73 16.62
CA PHE A 74 5.48 -6.07 17.97
C PHE A 74 4.47 -6.92 18.71
N GLN A 75 3.18 -6.70 18.45
CA GLN A 75 2.09 -7.48 19.04
C GLN A 75 1.84 -8.80 18.30
N GLY A 76 2.58 -9.09 17.23
CA GLY A 76 2.37 -10.28 16.41
C GLY A 76 1.05 -10.28 15.64
N ARG A 77 0.46 -9.10 15.41
CA ARG A 77 -0.88 -8.97 14.81
C ARG A 77 -0.88 -8.83 13.29
N ALA A 78 0.28 -8.51 12.71
CA ALA A 78 0.39 -8.35 11.26
C ALA A 78 1.82 -8.57 10.80
N ASN A 79 1.97 -8.94 9.53
CA ASN A 79 3.27 -8.98 8.88
C ASN A 79 3.71 -7.55 8.57
N PRO A 80 5.01 -7.22 8.70
CA PRO A 80 5.47 -5.87 8.43
C PRO A 80 5.32 -5.51 6.96
N PRO A 81 4.94 -4.26 6.65
CA PRO A 81 5.01 -3.78 5.28
C PRO A 81 6.45 -3.55 4.87
N ILE A 82 6.68 -3.39 3.57
CA ILE A 82 7.97 -2.99 3.04
C ILE A 82 7.90 -1.48 2.78
N PHE A 83 8.89 -0.74 3.25
CA PHE A 83 9.02 0.69 3.00
C PHE A 83 10.11 0.91 1.97
N LEU A 84 9.79 1.58 0.86
CA LEU A 84 10.73 1.82 -0.22
C LEU A 84 10.87 3.32 -0.50
N ASP A 85 12.08 3.72 -0.87
CA ASP A 85 12.46 5.13 -0.96
C ASP A 85 11.96 5.84 -2.22
N THR A 86 11.67 5.08 -3.28
CA THR A 86 11.22 5.67 -4.55
C THR A 86 9.99 4.96 -5.09
N ASP A 87 9.22 5.68 -5.89
CA ASP A 87 8.05 5.09 -6.55
C ASP A 87 8.46 4.02 -7.56
N GLU A 88 9.61 4.18 -8.22
CA GLU A 88 10.14 3.17 -9.14
C GLU A 88 10.38 1.84 -8.41
N GLU A 89 10.96 1.90 -7.21
CA GLU A 89 11.18 0.69 -6.41
C GLU A 89 9.85 0.04 -6.02
N ILE A 90 8.85 0.85 -5.67
CA ILE A 90 7.52 0.34 -5.34
C ILE A 90 6.90 -0.37 -6.54
N ILE A 91 6.97 0.25 -7.72
CA ILE A 91 6.44 -0.33 -8.96
C ILE A 91 7.12 -1.67 -9.27
N ILE A 92 8.45 -1.71 -9.20
CA ILE A 92 9.20 -2.93 -9.47
C ILE A 92 8.83 -4.04 -8.49
N PHE A 93 8.71 -3.71 -7.20
CA PHE A 93 8.32 -4.69 -6.19
C PHE A 93 6.94 -5.26 -6.49
N VAL A 94 5.98 -4.40 -6.79
CA VAL A 94 4.61 -4.83 -7.09
C VAL A 94 4.58 -5.73 -8.33
N GLN A 95 5.32 -5.36 -9.37
CA GLN A 95 5.41 -6.18 -10.58
C GLN A 95 5.92 -7.60 -10.31
N LYS A 96 6.84 -7.74 -9.37
CA LYS A 96 7.52 -9.01 -9.11
C LYS A 96 6.89 -9.84 -7.99
N ASN A 97 5.92 -9.29 -7.26
CA ASN A 97 5.39 -9.96 -6.08
C ASN A 97 3.87 -10.07 -6.14
N PRO A 98 3.34 -11.23 -6.53
CA PRO A 98 1.90 -11.47 -6.47
C PRO A 98 1.34 -11.23 -5.07
N GLY A 99 0.17 -10.59 -5.00
CA GLY A 99 -0.47 -10.24 -3.74
C GLY A 99 -0.03 -8.90 -3.17
N SER A 100 0.92 -8.22 -3.83
CA SER A 100 1.37 -6.92 -3.33
C SER A 100 0.43 -5.79 -3.73
N ILE A 101 0.34 -4.80 -2.85
CA ILE A 101 -0.40 -3.56 -3.05
C ILE A 101 0.50 -2.41 -2.60
N GLY A 102 0.55 -1.34 -3.39
CA GLY A 102 1.43 -0.22 -3.12
C GLY A 102 0.78 1.11 -3.43
N VAL A 103 1.38 2.17 -2.90
CA VAL A 103 0.94 3.55 -3.08
C VAL A 103 2.05 4.33 -3.76
N ILE A 104 1.73 5.00 -4.87
CA ILE A 104 2.69 5.84 -5.61
C ILE A 104 2.06 7.20 -5.88
N HIS A 105 2.88 8.15 -6.31
CA HIS A 105 2.41 9.48 -6.71
C HIS A 105 1.70 9.44 -8.06
N GLU A 106 0.65 10.23 -8.19
CA GLU A 106 0.03 10.49 -9.48
C GLU A 106 1.06 11.15 -10.42
N GLY A 107 1.04 10.76 -11.70
CA GLY A 107 1.97 11.31 -12.68
C GLY A 107 3.24 10.50 -12.87
N VAL A 108 3.50 9.54 -12.00
CA VAL A 108 4.61 8.59 -12.20
C VAL A 108 4.19 7.58 -13.26
N ASP A 109 5.08 7.27 -14.19
CA ASP A 109 4.80 6.29 -15.23
C ASP A 109 4.87 4.88 -14.65
N TYR A 110 3.85 4.07 -14.93
CA TYR A 110 3.76 2.69 -14.45
C TYR A 110 2.93 1.84 -15.40
N PRO A 111 3.12 0.51 -15.42
CA PRO A 111 2.27 -0.37 -16.23
C PRO A 111 0.82 -0.29 -15.77
N LYS A 112 -0.07 0.09 -16.67
CA LYS A 112 -1.49 0.34 -16.33
C LYS A 112 -2.24 -0.92 -15.90
N SER A 113 -1.71 -2.09 -16.22
CA SER A 113 -2.25 -3.36 -15.73
C SER A 113 -2.19 -3.48 -14.21
N LEU A 114 -1.31 -2.70 -13.55
CA LEU A 114 -1.19 -2.70 -12.09
C LEU A 114 -2.20 -1.78 -11.40
N LYS A 115 -2.88 -0.90 -12.13
CA LYS A 115 -3.78 0.07 -11.52
C LYS A 115 -4.95 -0.62 -10.83
N ILE A 116 -5.21 -0.22 -9.59
CA ILE A 116 -6.40 -0.64 -8.85
C ILE A 116 -7.35 0.56 -8.75
N ASN A 117 -8.56 0.38 -9.24
CA ASN A 117 -9.59 1.42 -9.17
C ASN A 117 -10.17 1.47 -7.77
N ILE A 118 -10.23 2.68 -7.18
CA ILE A 118 -10.78 2.85 -5.84
C ILE A 118 -12.17 3.45 -5.95
N ILE A 119 -13.13 2.78 -5.35
CA ILE A 119 -14.55 3.14 -5.38
C ILE A 119 -14.96 3.66 -4.01
N ASN A 120 -15.66 4.77 -4.00
CA ASN A 120 -16.15 5.36 -2.74
C ASN A 120 -17.41 4.64 -2.22
#